data_20d0fa35c300d543631ba82da4198267
#
_entry.id   20d0fa35c300d543631ba82da4198267
#
_cell.length_a   1.000
_cell.length_b   1.000
_cell.length_c   1.000
_cell.angle_alpha   90.00
_cell.angle_beta   90.00
_cell.angle_gamma   90.00
#
_symmetry.space_group_name_H-M   'P 1'
#
loop_
_entity.id
_entity.type
_entity.pdbx_description
1 polymer ?
#
loop_
_entity_poly.entity_id
_entity_poly.type
_entity_poly.pdbx_seq_one_letter_code
_entity_poly.pdbx_strand_id
1 'polypeptide(L)'
;MALLVFHFSCREKQAVDNTSDEAVRKRADTLAHRYGIIDGHVDLPTVLYEKNFHPGKDNDTLLHTKKGEFDYERAIRGGLYAPFMSIYIPAAYQKKKDNGKAFADTLINMVRGIASSLPDKFALANSPDQIKTNFAAGKISLPMGMENGAPIGKELKNIQYFYDRGIRYITLTHSKDNLICDSSGDTTHTWNGLSPFGREVIKEMNRVGIMVDISHVDDSTFYQVMKVSKVPCIASHSSCRYFAPSVRRDMTDDMIQALGKNGGVVLINFYKAFLDSTVANWNQENRKKARLLIAEKKMPYSDSLARSLVSQLEKENHSPPVDIAVVADHIDHVVNLIGIDHVGLGSDFDGVDGSLPAGLSDVSMYPNLIYVLLKRGYTEKDIEKICGDNFRRVWQQVLDGAEGKKQGVGSKNAQP
;
A
#
# COMPACT_ATOMS: atom_id res chain seq x y z
N MET A 1 0.86 64.05 -45.26
CA MET A 1 0.76 63.75 -43.80
C MET A 1 -0.13 62.54 -43.64
N ALA A 2 0.47 61.37 -43.46
CA ALA A 2 -0.25 60.10 -43.29
C ALA A 2 -0.28 59.75 -41.79
N LEU A 3 -1.48 59.65 -41.24
CA LEU A 3 -1.70 59.25 -39.82
C LEU A 3 -1.63 57.74 -39.75
N LEU A 4 -0.59 57.19 -39.08
CA LEU A 4 -0.53 55.80 -38.67
C LEU A 4 -1.33 55.61 -37.41
N VAL A 5 -2.47 54.86 -37.50
CA VAL A 5 -3.24 54.40 -36.35
C VAL A 5 -2.70 53.09 -35.88
N PHE A 6 -2.02 53.09 -34.72
CA PHE A 6 -1.61 51.87 -34.01
C PHE A 6 -2.82 51.26 -33.31
N HIS A 7 -3.27 50.08 -33.78
CA HIS A 7 -4.20 49.25 -33.02
C HIS A 7 -3.46 48.48 -31.95
N PHE A 8 -3.54 48.86 -30.72
CA PHE A 8 -3.19 48.03 -29.57
C PHE A 8 -4.27 47.00 -29.35
N SER A 9 -4.04 45.75 -29.78
CA SER A 9 -4.87 44.61 -29.39
C SER A 9 -4.57 44.26 -27.94
N CYS A 10 -5.42 44.74 -27.02
CA CYS A 10 -5.48 44.21 -25.65
C CYS A 10 -5.99 42.77 -25.73
N ARG A 11 -5.12 41.78 -25.62
CA ARG A 11 -5.53 40.42 -25.25
C ARG A 11 -5.98 40.48 -23.80
N GLU A 12 -7.30 40.51 -23.57
CA GLU A 12 -7.88 40.19 -22.27
C GLU A 12 -7.40 38.79 -21.87
N LYS A 13 -6.60 38.71 -20.80
CA LYS A 13 -6.39 37.46 -20.10
C LYS A 13 -7.73 37.06 -19.52
N GLN A 14 -8.41 36.11 -20.13
CA GLN A 14 -9.57 35.46 -19.52
C GLN A 14 -9.14 34.99 -18.13
N ALA A 15 -9.80 35.50 -17.09
CA ALA A 15 -9.66 34.99 -15.74
C ALA A 15 -10.07 33.52 -15.79
N VAL A 16 -9.15 32.61 -15.53
CA VAL A 16 -9.41 31.16 -15.47
C VAL A 16 -10.39 30.99 -14.31
N ASP A 17 -11.61 30.55 -14.63
CA ASP A 17 -12.59 30.16 -13.62
C ASP A 17 -12.05 28.92 -12.88
N ASN A 18 -11.46 29.14 -11.71
CA ASN A 18 -10.86 28.11 -10.87
C ASN A 18 -11.88 27.07 -10.35
N THR A 19 -13.17 27.25 -10.63
CA THR A 19 -14.24 26.33 -10.24
C THR A 19 -14.70 25.44 -11.39
N SER A 20 -14.30 25.69 -12.63
CA SER A 20 -14.62 24.82 -13.75
C SER A 20 -14.05 23.42 -13.55
N ASP A 21 -14.73 22.41 -14.06
CA ASP A 21 -14.30 21.00 -13.96
C ASP A 21 -12.90 20.79 -14.54
N GLU A 22 -12.58 21.44 -15.66
CA GLU A 22 -11.26 21.40 -16.28
C GLU A 22 -10.16 22.01 -15.39
N ALA A 23 -10.46 23.15 -14.75
CA ALA A 23 -9.52 23.78 -13.82
C ALA A 23 -9.24 22.88 -12.60
N VAL A 24 -10.27 22.22 -12.04
CA VAL A 24 -10.11 21.30 -10.91
C VAL A 24 -9.31 20.06 -11.32
N ARG A 25 -9.55 19.48 -12.52
CA ARG A 25 -8.75 18.36 -13.04
C ARG A 25 -7.28 18.74 -13.23
N LYS A 26 -7.00 19.89 -13.83
CA LYS A 26 -5.63 20.39 -13.98
C LYS A 26 -4.95 20.65 -12.63
N ARG A 27 -5.71 21.15 -11.65
CA ARG A 27 -5.22 21.33 -10.28
C ARG A 27 -4.89 19.96 -9.65
N ALA A 28 -5.75 18.96 -9.80
CA ALA A 28 -5.54 17.61 -9.29
C ALA A 28 -4.25 17.00 -9.85
N ASP A 29 -4.04 17.08 -11.16
CA ASP A 29 -2.81 16.64 -11.84
C ASP A 29 -1.59 17.38 -11.29
N THR A 30 -1.66 18.71 -11.17
CA THR A 30 -0.59 19.53 -10.60
C THR A 30 -0.22 19.11 -9.18
N LEU A 31 -1.21 18.80 -8.33
CA LEU A 31 -0.99 18.42 -6.93
C LEU A 31 -0.39 17.02 -6.82
N ALA A 32 -0.81 16.04 -7.65
CA ALA A 32 -0.21 14.73 -7.72
C ALA A 32 1.31 14.80 -7.95
N HIS A 33 1.72 15.63 -8.90
CA HIS A 33 3.14 15.80 -9.25
C HIS A 33 3.91 16.69 -8.27
N ARG A 34 3.25 17.68 -7.65
CA ARG A 34 3.87 18.57 -6.66
C ARG A 34 4.24 17.85 -5.38
N TYR A 35 3.35 17.01 -4.88
CA TYR A 35 3.54 16.33 -3.59
C TYR A 35 4.22 14.97 -3.73
N GLY A 36 4.11 14.32 -4.89
CA GLY A 36 4.63 12.98 -5.13
C GLY A 36 3.94 11.94 -4.26
N ILE A 37 3.15 11.09 -4.90
CA ILE A 37 2.32 10.11 -4.20
C ILE A 37 3.19 9.00 -3.62
N ILE A 38 2.93 8.66 -2.35
CA ILE A 38 3.42 7.47 -1.68
C ILE A 38 2.26 6.48 -1.56
N ASP A 39 2.42 5.30 -2.13
CA ASP A 39 1.46 4.21 -2.01
C ASP A 39 1.99 3.16 -1.04
N GLY A 40 1.17 2.75 -0.08
CA GLY A 40 1.55 1.82 0.98
C GLY A 40 1.78 0.39 0.52
N HIS A 41 1.26 -0.01 -0.66
CA HIS A 41 1.33 -1.41 -1.08
C HIS A 41 1.13 -1.60 -2.58
N VAL A 42 2.14 -2.16 -3.25
CA VAL A 42 2.09 -2.51 -4.68
C VAL A 42 2.78 -3.86 -4.89
N ASP A 43 2.09 -4.83 -5.48
CA ASP A 43 2.55 -6.22 -5.64
C ASP A 43 3.40 -6.49 -6.89
N LEU A 44 3.92 -5.45 -7.49
CA LEU A 44 4.79 -5.54 -8.67
C LEU A 44 5.88 -6.63 -8.56
N PRO A 45 6.61 -6.81 -7.43
CA PRO A 45 7.67 -7.80 -7.33
C PRO A 45 7.18 -9.24 -7.57
N THR A 46 5.99 -9.57 -7.08
CA THR A 46 5.38 -10.89 -7.28
C THR A 46 5.02 -11.11 -8.75
N VAL A 47 4.37 -10.13 -9.38
CA VAL A 47 4.01 -10.18 -10.81
C VAL A 47 5.25 -10.32 -11.70
N LEU A 48 6.31 -9.59 -11.40
CA LEU A 48 7.57 -9.70 -12.14
C LEU A 48 8.23 -11.06 -11.96
N TYR A 49 8.21 -11.61 -10.73
CA TYR A 49 8.73 -12.96 -10.47
C TYR A 49 7.96 -14.03 -11.25
N GLU A 50 6.64 -13.99 -11.25
CA GLU A 50 5.80 -14.94 -11.99
C GLU A 50 6.00 -14.86 -13.52
N LYS A 51 6.38 -13.69 -14.03
CA LYS A 51 6.73 -13.47 -15.44
C LYS A 51 8.19 -13.77 -15.76
N ASN A 52 8.98 -14.32 -14.82
CA ASN A 52 10.43 -14.57 -14.98
C ASN A 52 11.21 -13.30 -15.42
N PHE A 53 10.87 -12.15 -14.87
CA PHE A 53 11.54 -10.89 -15.16
C PHE A 53 12.98 -10.88 -14.61
N HIS A 54 13.92 -10.41 -15.40
CA HIS A 54 15.33 -10.28 -15.04
C HIS A 54 15.77 -8.81 -15.15
N PRO A 55 16.05 -8.13 -14.02
CA PRO A 55 16.55 -6.76 -14.04
C PRO A 55 17.79 -6.62 -14.93
N GLY A 56 17.82 -5.58 -15.75
CA GLY A 56 18.87 -5.34 -16.72
C GLY A 56 18.63 -5.96 -18.10
N LYS A 57 17.89 -7.06 -18.17
CA LYS A 57 17.55 -7.72 -19.43
C LYS A 57 16.16 -7.34 -19.93
N ASP A 58 15.19 -7.31 -19.04
CA ASP A 58 13.77 -7.15 -19.39
C ASP A 58 13.26 -5.74 -19.01
N ASN A 59 14.14 -4.76 -18.83
CA ASN A 59 13.84 -3.41 -18.37
C ASN A 59 12.76 -2.71 -19.18
N ASP A 60 12.71 -2.90 -20.49
CA ASP A 60 11.70 -2.27 -21.35
C ASP A 60 10.28 -2.64 -20.94
N THR A 61 10.06 -3.87 -20.47
CA THR A 61 8.75 -4.31 -19.94
C THR A 61 8.34 -3.55 -18.68
N LEU A 62 9.31 -3.16 -17.85
CA LEU A 62 9.06 -2.35 -16.65
C LEU A 62 8.84 -0.88 -16.98
N LEU A 63 9.48 -0.39 -18.04
CA LEU A 63 9.35 1.00 -18.46
C LEU A 63 8.01 1.29 -19.12
N HIS A 64 7.52 0.35 -19.91
CA HIS A 64 6.28 0.48 -20.66
C HIS A 64 5.62 -0.89 -20.86
N THR A 65 4.42 -1.10 -20.33
CA THR A 65 3.63 -2.32 -20.54
C THR A 65 2.14 -2.01 -20.66
N LYS A 66 1.43 -2.84 -21.44
CA LYS A 66 -0.04 -2.83 -21.50
C LYS A 66 -0.68 -3.82 -20.50
N LYS A 67 0.13 -4.52 -19.71
CA LYS A 67 -0.33 -5.58 -18.78
C LYS A 67 0.00 -5.20 -17.35
N GLY A 68 -0.91 -5.52 -16.43
CA GLY A 68 -0.80 -5.16 -15.02
C GLY A 68 -1.12 -3.67 -14.79
N GLU A 69 -1.01 -3.24 -13.55
CA GLU A 69 -1.42 -1.90 -13.13
C GLU A 69 -0.23 -0.94 -12.97
N PHE A 70 1.02 -1.44 -12.98
CA PHE A 70 2.22 -0.62 -12.83
C PHE A 70 3.17 -0.72 -14.03
N ASP A 71 3.66 0.42 -14.50
CA ASP A 71 4.93 0.63 -15.19
C ASP A 71 5.44 2.05 -14.93
N TYR A 72 6.71 2.31 -15.32
CA TYR A 72 7.36 3.60 -15.06
C TYR A 72 6.62 4.78 -15.69
N GLU A 73 6.23 4.68 -16.97
CA GLU A 73 5.57 5.79 -17.68
C GLU A 73 4.20 6.12 -17.06
N ARG A 74 3.42 5.10 -16.69
CA ARG A 74 2.13 5.30 -16.00
C ARG A 74 2.34 5.84 -14.59
N ALA A 75 3.33 5.36 -13.85
CA ALA A 75 3.64 5.85 -12.51
C ALA A 75 4.01 7.35 -12.55
N ILE A 76 4.89 7.76 -13.47
CA ILE A 76 5.22 9.18 -13.65
C ILE A 76 3.99 10.00 -14.01
N ARG A 77 3.15 9.52 -14.98
CA ARG A 77 1.92 10.21 -15.39
C ARG A 77 0.94 10.40 -14.21
N GLY A 78 0.86 9.43 -13.32
CA GLY A 78 -0.01 9.48 -12.14
C GLY A 78 0.55 10.24 -10.95
N GLY A 79 1.81 10.68 -11.01
CA GLY A 79 2.48 11.32 -9.88
C GLY A 79 2.87 10.34 -8.77
N LEU A 80 2.98 9.03 -9.06
CA LEU A 80 3.42 8.02 -8.10
C LEU A 80 4.93 7.98 -8.02
N TYR A 81 5.51 8.41 -6.89
CA TYR A 81 6.96 8.51 -6.71
C TYR A 81 7.52 7.59 -5.62
N ALA A 82 6.67 6.93 -4.82
CA ALA A 82 7.15 6.00 -3.82
C ALA A 82 6.14 4.86 -3.56
N PRO A 83 5.98 3.91 -4.50
CA PRO A 83 5.26 2.68 -4.23
C PRO A 83 6.06 1.80 -3.27
N PHE A 84 5.45 1.42 -2.13
CA PHE A 84 6.03 0.37 -1.29
C PHE A 84 5.91 -0.97 -2.01
N MET A 85 7.06 -1.51 -2.41
CA MET A 85 7.16 -2.80 -3.09
C MET A 85 6.86 -3.93 -2.12
N SER A 86 5.76 -4.64 -2.35
CA SER A 86 5.37 -5.80 -1.54
C SER A 86 6.32 -6.97 -1.77
N ILE A 87 6.98 -7.40 -0.71
CA ILE A 87 7.72 -8.66 -0.67
C ILE A 87 6.77 -9.71 -0.12
N TYR A 88 5.84 -10.14 -0.98
CA TYR A 88 4.75 -11.05 -0.63
C TYR A 88 5.23 -12.49 -0.47
N ILE A 89 4.88 -13.10 0.66
CA ILE A 89 5.22 -14.50 0.97
C ILE A 89 3.93 -15.33 1.04
N PRO A 90 3.62 -16.13 0.01
CA PRO A 90 2.43 -16.99 0.02
C PRO A 90 2.41 -17.91 1.25
N ALA A 91 1.23 -18.13 1.83
CA ALA A 91 1.06 -18.95 3.03
C ALA A 91 1.60 -20.39 2.88
N ALA A 92 1.66 -20.92 1.65
CA ALA A 92 2.28 -22.22 1.38
C ALA A 92 3.76 -22.28 1.78
N TYR A 93 4.47 -21.16 1.78
CA TYR A 93 5.88 -21.10 2.19
C TYR A 93 6.08 -21.23 3.70
N GLN A 94 5.05 -20.99 4.53
CA GLN A 94 5.10 -21.20 5.98
C GLN A 94 5.41 -22.67 6.35
N LYS A 95 5.14 -23.61 5.43
CA LYS A 95 5.42 -25.05 5.61
C LYS A 95 6.84 -25.43 5.15
N LYS A 96 7.59 -24.54 4.52
CA LYS A 96 8.99 -24.80 4.11
C LYS A 96 9.93 -24.64 5.31
N LYS A 97 11.09 -25.32 5.25
CA LYS A 97 12.08 -25.32 6.32
C LYS A 97 12.55 -23.93 6.75
N ASP A 98 12.62 -23.00 5.79
CA ASP A 98 13.07 -21.62 5.98
C ASP A 98 11.90 -20.61 6.09
N ASN A 99 10.65 -21.10 6.15
CA ASN A 99 9.42 -20.31 6.19
C ASN A 99 9.33 -19.24 5.07
N GLY A 100 9.99 -19.48 3.94
CA GLY A 100 10.00 -18.57 2.79
C GLY A 100 11.08 -17.49 2.83
N LYS A 101 12.09 -17.59 3.69
CA LYS A 101 13.18 -16.61 3.79
C LYS A 101 13.95 -16.47 2.48
N ALA A 102 14.33 -17.59 1.83
CA ALA A 102 15.01 -17.57 0.55
C ALA A 102 14.13 -16.93 -0.56
N PHE A 103 12.81 -17.14 -0.50
CA PHE A 103 11.90 -16.50 -1.45
C PHE A 103 11.80 -14.98 -1.22
N ALA A 104 11.74 -14.54 0.05
CA ALA A 104 11.80 -13.12 0.39
C ALA A 104 13.08 -12.48 -0.16
N ASP A 105 14.22 -13.14 0.02
CA ASP A 105 15.52 -12.67 -0.53
C ASP A 105 15.50 -12.56 -2.06
N THR A 106 14.82 -13.48 -2.75
CA THR A 106 14.67 -13.42 -4.22
C THR A 106 13.93 -12.15 -4.64
N LEU A 107 12.78 -11.85 -4.02
CA LEU A 107 12.00 -10.65 -4.33
C LEU A 107 12.75 -9.35 -3.93
N ILE A 108 13.39 -9.32 -2.78
CA ILE A 108 14.25 -8.20 -2.36
C ILE A 108 15.37 -7.95 -3.38
N ASN A 109 16.04 -9.00 -3.84
CA ASN A 109 17.09 -8.89 -4.85
C ASN A 109 16.55 -8.38 -6.20
N MET A 110 15.33 -8.76 -6.57
CA MET A 110 14.66 -8.25 -7.76
C MET A 110 14.44 -6.73 -7.67
N VAL A 111 13.86 -6.23 -6.56
CA VAL A 111 13.68 -4.78 -6.35
C VAL A 111 15.02 -4.03 -6.36
N ARG A 112 16.04 -4.57 -5.70
CA ARG A 112 17.40 -4.00 -5.72
C ARG A 112 17.99 -4.01 -7.12
N GLY A 113 17.76 -5.08 -7.88
CA GLY A 113 18.18 -5.21 -9.27
C GLY A 113 17.53 -4.17 -10.18
N ILE A 114 16.24 -3.87 -9.99
CA ILE A 114 15.55 -2.79 -10.73
C ILE A 114 16.25 -1.45 -10.48
N ALA A 115 16.45 -1.08 -9.21
CA ALA A 115 17.09 0.19 -8.87
C ALA A 115 18.53 0.30 -9.44
N SER A 116 19.29 -0.82 -9.46
CA SER A 116 20.66 -0.82 -9.98
C SER A 116 20.73 -0.86 -11.51
N SER A 117 19.75 -1.44 -12.20
CA SER A 117 19.73 -1.53 -13.66
C SER A 117 19.14 -0.29 -14.34
N LEU A 118 18.36 0.51 -13.63
CA LEU A 118 17.72 1.74 -14.10
C LEU A 118 17.97 2.91 -13.10
N PRO A 119 19.23 3.25 -12.79
CA PRO A 119 19.57 4.17 -11.71
C PRO A 119 19.11 5.62 -11.98
N ASP A 120 18.84 5.98 -13.24
CA ASP A 120 18.32 7.30 -13.59
C ASP A 120 16.79 7.41 -13.37
N LYS A 121 16.09 6.30 -13.21
CA LYS A 121 14.63 6.22 -13.08
C LYS A 121 14.18 5.78 -11.70
N PHE A 122 14.89 4.84 -11.08
CA PHE A 122 14.53 4.25 -9.79
C PHE A 122 15.68 4.37 -8.78
N ALA A 123 15.31 4.45 -7.51
CA ALA A 123 16.25 4.39 -6.42
C ALA A 123 15.64 3.68 -5.21
N LEU A 124 16.44 2.95 -4.44
CA LEU A 124 15.98 2.41 -3.15
C LEU A 124 15.71 3.56 -2.18
N ALA A 125 14.75 3.35 -1.27
CA ALA A 125 14.50 4.28 -0.18
C ALA A 125 14.32 3.51 1.15
N ASN A 126 15.14 3.86 2.13
CA ASN A 126 15.18 3.25 3.45
C ASN A 126 14.75 4.21 4.56
N SER A 127 14.35 5.43 4.20
CA SER A 127 13.84 6.45 5.11
C SER A 127 12.97 7.47 4.37
N PRO A 128 12.11 8.21 5.08
CA PRO A 128 11.32 9.31 4.50
C PRO A 128 12.19 10.39 3.80
N ASP A 129 13.38 10.66 4.32
CA ASP A 129 14.28 11.66 3.72
C ASP A 129 14.88 11.17 2.40
N GLN A 130 15.13 9.85 2.26
CA GLN A 130 15.57 9.30 0.98
C GLN A 130 14.47 9.40 -0.09
N ILE A 131 13.19 9.23 0.28
CA ILE A 131 12.08 9.50 -0.66
C ILE A 131 12.12 10.95 -1.15
N LYS A 132 12.28 11.93 -0.24
CA LYS A 132 12.37 13.35 -0.62
C LYS A 132 13.56 13.63 -1.54
N THR A 133 14.71 13.06 -1.24
CA THR A 133 15.93 13.20 -2.06
C THR A 133 15.74 12.60 -3.46
N ASN A 134 15.18 11.40 -3.54
CA ASN A 134 14.92 10.73 -4.82
C ASN A 134 13.88 11.49 -5.64
N PHE A 135 12.81 11.96 -5.01
CA PHE A 135 11.78 12.78 -5.64
C PHE A 135 12.36 14.07 -6.23
N ALA A 136 13.19 14.79 -5.46
CA ALA A 136 13.88 15.98 -5.95
C ALA A 136 14.83 15.68 -7.13
N ALA A 137 15.36 14.46 -7.22
CA ALA A 137 16.17 13.99 -8.34
C ALA A 137 15.33 13.41 -9.52
N GLY A 138 13.99 13.49 -9.46
CA GLY A 138 13.07 12.97 -10.48
C GLY A 138 13.00 11.44 -10.57
N LYS A 139 13.36 10.73 -9.49
CA LYS A 139 13.38 9.27 -9.45
C LYS A 139 12.21 8.72 -8.64
N ILE A 140 11.68 7.56 -9.08
CA ILE A 140 10.75 6.79 -8.27
C ILE A 140 11.54 6.03 -7.19
N SER A 141 11.15 6.24 -5.94
CA SER A 141 11.66 5.49 -4.80
C SER A 141 11.02 4.11 -4.72
N LEU A 142 11.82 3.10 -4.37
CA LEU A 142 11.37 1.72 -4.16
C LEU A 142 11.60 1.31 -2.69
N PRO A 143 10.82 1.84 -1.73
CA PRO A 143 10.78 1.30 -0.38
C PRO A 143 10.16 -0.10 -0.41
N MET A 144 10.50 -0.98 0.55
CA MET A 144 10.02 -2.36 0.59
C MET A 144 9.29 -2.66 1.89
N GLY A 145 8.13 -3.32 1.77
CA GLY A 145 7.40 -3.92 2.86
C GLY A 145 7.32 -5.43 2.69
N MET A 146 7.50 -6.20 3.76
CA MET A 146 7.33 -7.65 3.70
C MET A 146 5.90 -8.01 4.09
N GLU A 147 5.19 -8.61 3.16
CA GLU A 147 3.82 -9.07 3.40
C GLU A 147 3.81 -10.55 3.77
N ASN A 148 3.33 -10.83 4.98
CA ASN A 148 3.45 -12.05 5.75
C ASN A 148 4.82 -12.21 6.45
N GLY A 149 4.85 -11.99 7.76
CA GLY A 149 6.04 -12.10 8.60
C GLY A 149 6.60 -13.52 8.78
N ALA A 150 6.06 -14.52 8.07
CA ALA A 150 6.52 -15.92 8.16
C ALA A 150 8.04 -16.11 8.02
N PRO A 151 8.77 -15.35 7.15
CA PRO A 151 10.23 -15.47 7.01
C PRO A 151 11.05 -15.14 8.28
N ILE A 152 10.44 -14.50 9.28
CA ILE A 152 11.08 -14.30 10.60
C ILE A 152 11.36 -15.67 11.23
N GLY A 153 10.55 -16.69 10.92
CA GLY A 153 10.70 -18.03 11.47
C GLY A 153 10.55 -18.00 12.99
N LYS A 154 11.49 -18.66 13.69
CA LYS A 154 11.56 -18.70 15.16
C LYS A 154 12.68 -17.82 15.74
N GLU A 155 13.30 -16.96 14.93
CA GLU A 155 14.50 -16.22 15.30
C GLU A 155 14.32 -14.72 15.14
N LEU A 156 14.22 -14.00 16.25
CA LEU A 156 14.05 -12.54 16.27
C LEU A 156 15.15 -11.78 15.49
N LYS A 157 16.39 -12.34 15.43
CA LYS A 157 17.48 -11.74 14.64
C LYS A 157 17.16 -11.59 13.16
N ASN A 158 16.19 -12.36 12.63
CA ASN A 158 15.75 -12.19 11.24
C ASN A 158 15.04 -10.87 10.99
N ILE A 159 14.51 -10.20 12.03
CA ILE A 159 13.92 -8.86 11.90
C ILE A 159 15.04 -7.85 11.56
N GLN A 160 16.15 -7.87 12.29
CA GLN A 160 17.33 -7.04 11.95
C GLN A 160 17.87 -7.38 10.56
N TYR A 161 17.98 -8.69 10.24
CA TYR A 161 18.42 -9.13 8.91
C TYR A 161 17.57 -8.50 7.79
N PHE A 162 16.24 -8.53 7.89
CA PHE A 162 15.35 -7.94 6.87
C PHE A 162 15.41 -6.40 6.85
N TYR A 163 15.60 -5.76 8.01
CA TYR A 163 15.84 -4.32 8.06
C TYR A 163 17.11 -3.92 7.27
N ASP A 164 18.19 -4.67 7.47
CA ASP A 164 19.48 -4.44 6.78
C ASP A 164 19.36 -4.71 5.26
N ARG A 165 18.39 -5.56 4.88
CA ARG A 165 18.04 -5.84 3.48
C ARG A 165 17.13 -4.79 2.84
N GLY A 166 16.59 -3.85 3.62
CA GLY A 166 15.77 -2.74 3.15
C GLY A 166 14.28 -2.84 3.45
N ILE A 167 13.82 -3.85 4.20
CA ILE A 167 12.42 -3.94 4.65
C ILE A 167 12.13 -2.83 5.67
N ARG A 168 11.01 -2.14 5.50
CA ARG A 168 10.61 -1.01 6.36
C ARG A 168 9.27 -1.17 7.03
N TYR A 169 8.42 -2.07 6.55
CA TYR A 169 7.31 -2.61 7.35
C TYR A 169 7.23 -4.13 7.20
N ILE A 170 6.57 -4.76 8.16
CA ILE A 170 6.21 -6.19 8.08
C ILE A 170 4.74 -6.32 8.42
N THR A 171 3.94 -6.82 7.46
CA THR A 171 2.59 -7.31 7.69
C THR A 171 2.67 -8.63 8.44
N LEU A 172 2.10 -8.69 9.65
CA LEU A 172 2.37 -9.79 10.58
C LEU A 172 1.98 -11.16 10.04
N THR A 173 0.90 -11.23 9.26
CA THR A 173 0.42 -12.43 8.58
C THR A 173 -0.24 -12.07 7.26
N HIS A 174 -0.67 -13.06 6.46
CA HIS A 174 -1.49 -12.85 5.26
C HIS A 174 -2.79 -13.66 5.35
N SER A 175 -3.00 -14.69 4.53
CA SER A 175 -4.25 -15.44 4.43
C SER A 175 -4.39 -16.58 5.44
N LYS A 176 -3.34 -16.89 6.22
CA LYS A 176 -3.30 -17.99 7.20
C LYS A 176 -2.58 -17.57 8.46
N ASP A 177 -3.04 -18.12 9.58
CA ASP A 177 -2.32 -18.04 10.84
C ASP A 177 -0.87 -18.50 10.66
N ASN A 178 0.04 -17.84 11.36
CA ASN A 178 1.46 -18.19 11.33
C ASN A 178 2.06 -18.24 12.75
N LEU A 179 3.38 -18.26 12.90
CA LEU A 179 4.03 -18.30 14.20
C LEU A 179 3.85 -17.00 15.02
N ILE A 180 3.41 -15.91 14.38
CA ILE A 180 3.31 -14.57 15.00
C ILE A 180 1.89 -14.33 15.51
N CYS A 181 0.87 -14.58 14.69
CA CYS A 181 -0.50 -14.21 15.00
C CYS A 181 -1.54 -14.92 14.10
N ASP A 182 -2.80 -14.71 14.46
CA ASP A 182 -3.95 -15.12 13.69
C ASP A 182 -4.27 -14.14 12.56
N SER A 183 -4.78 -14.68 11.46
CA SER A 183 -5.17 -13.99 10.23
C SER A 183 -6.67 -13.80 10.14
N SER A 184 -7.13 -12.66 9.61
CA SER A 184 -8.54 -12.44 9.24
C SER A 184 -9.03 -13.39 8.14
N GLY A 185 -8.12 -13.95 7.35
CA GLY A 185 -8.39 -14.92 6.28
C GLY A 185 -8.42 -16.37 6.74
N ASP A 186 -8.07 -16.65 7.98
CA ASP A 186 -8.15 -18.01 8.57
C ASP A 186 -9.34 -18.15 9.51
N THR A 187 -9.76 -19.38 9.74
CA THR A 187 -10.85 -19.75 10.65
C THR A 187 -10.35 -20.60 11.83
N THR A 188 -9.02 -20.84 11.88
CA THR A 188 -8.42 -21.74 12.89
C THR A 188 -8.29 -21.08 14.25
N HIS A 189 -8.01 -19.75 14.29
CA HIS A 189 -7.78 -18.98 15.51
C HIS A 189 -6.75 -19.66 16.43
N THR A 190 -5.58 -19.95 15.87
CA THR A 190 -4.51 -20.75 16.51
C THR A 190 -4.06 -20.17 17.84
N TRP A 191 -4.02 -18.85 17.96
CA TRP A 191 -3.48 -18.12 19.11
C TRP A 191 -4.53 -17.28 19.84
N ASN A 192 -5.74 -17.13 19.28
CA ASN A 192 -6.72 -16.13 19.70
C ASN A 192 -6.11 -14.73 19.76
N GLY A 193 -5.34 -14.38 18.73
CA GLY A 193 -4.64 -13.11 18.57
C GLY A 193 -3.13 -13.27 18.35
N LEU A 194 -2.31 -12.59 19.15
CA LEU A 194 -0.85 -12.71 19.12
C LEU A 194 -0.38 -13.97 19.84
N SER A 195 0.53 -14.73 19.22
CA SER A 195 1.28 -15.75 19.94
C SER A 195 2.22 -15.14 20.99
N PRO A 196 2.74 -15.94 21.95
CA PRO A 196 3.81 -15.46 22.83
C PRO A 196 5.03 -14.95 22.05
N PHE A 197 5.43 -15.63 20.96
CA PHE A 197 6.51 -15.21 20.08
C PHE A 197 6.14 -13.92 19.32
N GLY A 198 4.90 -13.78 18.86
CA GLY A 198 4.42 -12.58 18.16
C GLY A 198 4.56 -11.30 19.00
N ARG A 199 4.38 -11.40 20.32
CA ARG A 199 4.60 -10.25 21.23
C ARG A 199 6.07 -9.80 21.20
N GLU A 200 7.01 -10.74 21.19
CA GLU A 200 8.44 -10.44 21.11
C GLU A 200 8.81 -9.91 19.69
N VAL A 201 8.18 -10.43 18.63
CA VAL A 201 8.33 -9.90 17.27
C VAL A 201 7.98 -8.41 17.21
N ILE A 202 6.84 -7.99 17.78
CA ILE A 202 6.43 -6.57 17.79
C ILE A 202 7.43 -5.70 18.55
N LYS A 203 7.89 -6.15 19.71
CA LYS A 203 8.90 -5.42 20.49
C LYS A 203 10.20 -5.25 19.71
N GLU A 204 10.65 -6.31 19.04
CA GLU A 204 11.87 -6.28 18.23
C GLU A 204 11.70 -5.42 16.99
N MET A 205 10.53 -5.43 16.31
CA MET A 205 10.23 -4.51 15.21
C MET A 205 10.31 -3.05 15.67
N ASN A 206 9.74 -2.72 16.84
CA ASN A 206 9.84 -1.39 17.41
C ASN A 206 11.30 -1.01 17.73
N ARG A 207 12.09 -1.94 18.28
CA ARG A 207 13.51 -1.73 18.60
C ARG A 207 14.35 -1.44 17.35
N VAL A 208 14.12 -2.18 16.29
CA VAL A 208 14.87 -2.09 15.03
C VAL A 208 14.43 -0.88 14.19
N GLY A 209 13.18 -0.44 14.32
CA GLY A 209 12.61 0.62 13.51
C GLY A 209 11.90 0.14 12.24
N ILE A 210 11.29 -1.06 12.32
CA ILE A 210 10.37 -1.57 11.30
C ILE A 210 8.93 -1.26 11.72
N MET A 211 8.14 -0.64 10.83
CA MET A 211 6.73 -0.38 11.07
C MET A 211 5.94 -1.69 11.20
N VAL A 212 5.13 -1.80 12.24
CA VAL A 212 4.19 -2.91 12.41
C VAL A 212 2.98 -2.66 11.53
N ASP A 213 2.75 -3.53 10.56
CA ASP A 213 1.60 -3.46 9.67
C ASP A 213 0.53 -4.44 10.11
N ILE A 214 -0.67 -3.90 10.38
CA ILE A 214 -1.83 -4.66 10.87
C ILE A 214 -2.79 -5.07 9.77
N SER A 215 -2.49 -4.82 8.51
CA SER A 215 -3.27 -5.38 7.41
C SER A 215 -3.28 -6.92 7.53
N HIS A 216 -4.35 -7.58 7.13
CA HIS A 216 -4.56 -9.03 7.20
C HIS A 216 -4.72 -9.68 8.59
N VAL A 217 -4.42 -8.99 9.68
CA VAL A 217 -4.58 -9.60 11.02
C VAL A 217 -6.06 -9.74 11.40
N ASP A 218 -6.36 -10.68 12.27
CA ASP A 218 -7.71 -10.77 12.83
C ASP A 218 -7.95 -9.70 13.90
N ASP A 219 -9.22 -9.50 14.29
CA ASP A 219 -9.63 -8.45 15.21
C ASP A 219 -8.93 -8.60 16.57
N SER A 220 -8.78 -9.84 17.09
CA SER A 220 -8.09 -10.10 18.37
C SER A 220 -6.61 -9.75 18.30
N THR A 221 -5.96 -10.10 17.20
CA THR A 221 -4.56 -9.75 16.93
C THR A 221 -4.41 -8.23 16.92
N PHE A 222 -5.27 -7.51 16.19
CA PHE A 222 -5.23 -6.06 16.10
C PHE A 222 -5.21 -5.42 17.51
N TYR A 223 -6.19 -5.72 18.34
CA TYR A 223 -6.26 -5.11 19.67
C TYR A 223 -5.09 -5.48 20.58
N GLN A 224 -4.52 -6.68 20.40
CA GLN A 224 -3.32 -7.09 21.15
C GLN A 224 -2.07 -6.35 20.64
N VAL A 225 -1.95 -6.10 19.33
CA VAL A 225 -0.87 -5.27 18.75
C VAL A 225 -0.93 -3.85 19.32
N MET A 226 -2.11 -3.23 19.35
CA MET A 226 -2.29 -1.88 19.91
C MET A 226 -1.85 -1.77 21.39
N LYS A 227 -1.92 -2.87 22.15
CA LYS A 227 -1.45 -2.92 23.54
C LYS A 227 0.08 -3.11 23.65
N VAL A 228 0.70 -3.76 22.69
CA VAL A 228 2.13 -4.15 22.73
C VAL A 228 3.03 -3.12 22.07
N SER A 229 2.61 -2.58 20.91
CA SER A 229 3.43 -1.61 20.17
C SER A 229 3.61 -0.32 20.96
N LYS A 230 4.85 0.18 20.98
CA LYS A 230 5.25 1.44 21.64
C LYS A 230 5.40 2.60 20.65
N VAL A 231 5.26 2.32 19.37
CA VAL A 231 5.32 3.29 18.28
C VAL A 231 4.06 3.15 17.41
N PRO A 232 3.73 4.14 16.60
CA PRO A 232 2.59 4.05 15.70
C PRO A 232 2.66 2.84 14.78
N CYS A 233 1.49 2.24 14.52
CA CYS A 233 1.31 1.14 13.57
C CYS A 233 0.73 1.67 12.25
N ILE A 234 0.78 0.85 11.20
CA ILE A 234 0.14 1.14 9.92
C ILE A 234 -0.86 0.05 9.55
N ALA A 235 -1.89 0.41 8.79
CA ALA A 235 -2.63 -0.49 7.93
C ALA A 235 -2.22 -0.19 6.49
N SER A 236 -1.26 -0.95 5.95
CA SER A 236 -0.61 -0.63 4.67
C SER A 236 -1.56 -0.67 3.47
N HIS A 237 -2.64 -1.47 3.55
CA HIS A 237 -3.66 -1.63 2.51
C HIS A 237 -4.94 -2.24 3.12
N SER A 238 -5.73 -1.43 3.85
CA SER A 238 -7.01 -1.86 4.45
C SER A 238 -8.08 -0.81 4.19
N SER A 239 -9.35 -1.26 4.24
CA SER A 239 -10.51 -0.39 4.02
C SER A 239 -11.43 -0.38 5.25
N CYS A 240 -12.57 0.31 5.17
CA CYS A 240 -13.51 0.46 6.27
C CYS A 240 -14.59 -0.63 6.20
N ARG A 241 -14.69 -1.47 7.24
CA ARG A 241 -15.69 -2.54 7.32
C ARG A 241 -17.13 -1.99 7.33
N TYR A 242 -17.30 -0.71 7.63
CA TYR A 242 -18.59 -0.01 7.55
C TYR A 242 -19.27 -0.19 6.19
N PHE A 243 -18.54 -0.10 5.09
CA PHE A 243 -19.08 -0.23 3.73
C PHE A 243 -19.21 -1.68 3.24
N ALA A 244 -18.42 -2.60 3.82
CA ALA A 244 -18.44 -4.03 3.49
C ALA A 244 -18.43 -4.89 4.76
N PRO A 245 -19.54 -4.97 5.53
CA PRO A 245 -19.57 -5.58 6.86
C PRO A 245 -19.22 -7.07 6.89
N SER A 246 -19.37 -7.79 5.78
CA SER A 246 -18.99 -9.21 5.66
C SER A 246 -17.48 -9.43 5.47
N VAL A 247 -16.71 -8.37 5.22
CA VAL A 247 -15.27 -8.43 4.95
C VAL A 247 -14.48 -8.26 6.23
N ARG A 248 -14.10 -9.37 6.87
CA ARG A 248 -13.27 -9.36 8.09
C ARG A 248 -11.87 -8.78 7.89
N ARG A 249 -11.43 -8.69 6.64
CA ARG A 249 -10.15 -8.10 6.24
C ARG A 249 -10.10 -6.59 6.48
N ASP A 250 -11.27 -5.93 6.49
CA ASP A 250 -11.41 -4.50 6.70
C ASP A 250 -11.52 -4.14 8.18
N MET A 251 -11.21 -2.90 8.49
CA MET A 251 -11.18 -2.38 9.85
C MET A 251 -12.57 -1.90 10.30
N THR A 252 -12.98 -2.27 11.52
CA THR A 252 -14.15 -1.68 12.15
C THR A 252 -13.87 -0.23 12.59
N ASP A 253 -14.92 0.55 12.85
CA ASP A 253 -14.79 1.92 13.35
C ASP A 253 -13.98 1.98 14.65
N ASP A 254 -14.19 1.03 15.56
CA ASP A 254 -13.43 0.93 16.81
C ASP A 254 -11.93 0.64 16.56
N MET A 255 -11.62 -0.20 15.56
CA MET A 255 -10.23 -0.45 15.15
C MET A 255 -9.59 0.81 14.55
N ILE A 256 -10.31 1.53 13.68
CA ILE A 256 -9.84 2.80 13.10
C ILE A 256 -9.57 3.81 14.22
N GLN A 257 -10.49 3.97 15.17
CA GLN A 257 -10.31 4.85 16.33
C GLN A 257 -9.13 4.45 17.21
N ALA A 258 -8.93 3.15 17.44
CA ALA A 258 -7.80 2.64 18.21
C ALA A 258 -6.47 2.90 17.50
N LEU A 259 -6.41 2.73 16.16
CA LEU A 259 -5.23 3.05 15.35
C LEU A 259 -4.94 4.57 15.36
N GLY A 260 -5.95 5.42 15.27
CA GLY A 260 -5.82 6.88 15.41
C GLY A 260 -5.23 7.28 16.78
N LYS A 261 -5.73 6.69 17.87
CA LYS A 261 -5.17 6.89 19.23
C LYS A 261 -3.71 6.41 19.37
N ASN A 262 -3.33 5.39 18.62
CA ASN A 262 -1.94 4.92 18.55
C ASN A 262 -1.04 5.87 17.72
N GLY A 263 -1.60 6.86 17.02
CA GLY A 263 -0.87 7.78 16.13
C GLY A 263 -0.62 7.20 14.73
N GLY A 264 -1.21 6.06 14.41
CA GLY A 264 -1.05 5.32 13.16
C GLY A 264 -1.74 5.94 11.94
N VAL A 265 -1.74 5.20 10.83
CA VAL A 265 -2.37 5.61 9.57
C VAL A 265 -3.05 4.43 8.88
N VAL A 266 -4.23 4.68 8.32
CA VAL A 266 -4.95 3.75 7.43
C VAL A 266 -4.65 4.14 5.99
N LEU A 267 -4.07 3.23 5.22
CA LEU A 267 -3.83 3.41 3.79
C LEU A 267 -4.91 2.62 3.05
N ILE A 268 -5.80 3.34 2.36
CA ILE A 268 -7.03 2.78 1.78
C ILE A 268 -6.70 1.86 0.61
N ASN A 269 -7.16 0.62 0.70
CA ASN A 269 -7.07 -0.39 -0.35
C ASN A 269 -8.09 -0.11 -1.47
N PHE A 270 -7.73 -0.41 -2.73
CA PHE A 270 -8.58 -0.15 -3.89
C PHE A 270 -9.31 -1.39 -4.42
N TYR A 271 -9.14 -2.56 -3.82
CA TYR A 271 -9.84 -3.76 -4.22
C TYR A 271 -11.36 -3.62 -4.06
N LYS A 272 -12.11 -3.71 -5.15
CA LYS A 272 -13.56 -3.50 -5.17
C LYS A 272 -14.32 -4.27 -4.09
N ALA A 273 -13.90 -5.52 -3.81
CA ALA A 273 -14.57 -6.36 -2.81
C ALA A 273 -14.31 -5.92 -1.36
N PHE A 274 -13.35 -5.03 -1.11
CA PHE A 274 -13.13 -4.40 0.19
C PHE A 274 -13.80 -3.03 0.29
N LEU A 275 -14.23 -2.48 -0.84
CA LEU A 275 -14.84 -1.15 -0.91
C LEU A 275 -16.37 -1.20 -0.89
N ASP A 276 -16.98 -2.26 -1.41
CA ASP A 276 -18.43 -2.31 -1.63
C ASP A 276 -19.02 -3.68 -1.26
N SER A 277 -20.08 -3.65 -0.44
CA SER A 277 -20.74 -4.87 0.06
C SER A 277 -21.37 -5.71 -1.05
N THR A 278 -21.84 -5.09 -2.14
CA THR A 278 -22.44 -5.82 -3.28
C THR A 278 -21.38 -6.63 -4.00
N VAL A 279 -20.19 -6.04 -4.21
CA VAL A 279 -19.05 -6.74 -4.80
C VAL A 279 -18.48 -7.77 -3.84
N ALA A 280 -18.42 -7.48 -2.53
CA ALA A 280 -18.00 -8.43 -1.51
C ALA A 280 -18.85 -9.70 -1.53
N ASN A 281 -20.18 -9.55 -1.56
CA ASN A 281 -21.13 -10.65 -1.62
C ASN A 281 -20.99 -11.44 -2.93
N TRP A 282 -20.90 -10.73 -4.08
CA TRP A 282 -20.66 -11.34 -5.38
C TRP A 282 -19.39 -12.19 -5.39
N ASN A 283 -18.29 -11.64 -4.86
CA ASN A 283 -17.01 -12.33 -4.78
C ASN A 283 -17.07 -13.56 -3.85
N GLN A 284 -17.75 -13.46 -2.70
CA GLN A 284 -17.94 -14.58 -1.77
C GLN A 284 -18.73 -15.72 -2.43
N GLU A 285 -19.79 -15.40 -3.15
CA GLU A 285 -20.59 -16.41 -3.88
C GLU A 285 -19.77 -17.11 -4.98
N ASN A 286 -19.00 -16.34 -5.77
CA ASN A 286 -18.18 -16.91 -6.83
C ASN A 286 -16.98 -17.70 -6.28
N ARG A 287 -16.38 -17.29 -5.17
CA ARG A 287 -15.39 -18.09 -4.45
C ARG A 287 -15.99 -19.42 -3.94
N LYS A 288 -17.23 -19.41 -3.46
CA LYS A 288 -17.95 -20.63 -3.08
C LYS A 288 -18.17 -21.54 -4.29
N LYS A 289 -18.63 -20.98 -5.43
CA LYS A 289 -18.79 -21.73 -6.69
C LYS A 289 -17.45 -22.31 -7.16
N ALA A 290 -16.38 -21.54 -7.15
CA ALA A 290 -15.05 -22.02 -7.54
C ALA A 290 -14.57 -23.19 -6.66
N ARG A 291 -14.79 -23.13 -5.34
CA ARG A 291 -14.46 -24.24 -4.42
C ARG A 291 -15.26 -25.50 -4.73
N LEU A 292 -16.55 -25.36 -5.03
CA LEU A 292 -17.40 -26.49 -5.42
C LEU A 292 -16.92 -27.14 -6.73
N LEU A 293 -16.58 -26.34 -7.74
CA LEU A 293 -16.03 -26.82 -9.02
C LEU A 293 -14.69 -27.55 -8.83
N ILE A 294 -13.80 -27.03 -7.96
CA ILE A 294 -12.54 -27.70 -7.62
C ILE A 294 -12.80 -29.06 -6.97
N ALA A 295 -13.74 -29.12 -6.02
CA ALA A 295 -14.10 -30.36 -5.33
C ALA A 295 -14.76 -31.38 -6.28
N GLU A 296 -15.69 -30.95 -7.13
CA GLU A 296 -16.37 -31.80 -8.12
C GLU A 296 -15.38 -32.42 -9.11
N LYS A 297 -14.42 -31.59 -9.60
CA LYS A 297 -13.37 -32.05 -10.52
C LYS A 297 -12.22 -32.80 -9.82
N LYS A 298 -12.29 -32.99 -8.50
CA LYS A 298 -11.27 -33.66 -7.68
C LYS A 298 -9.87 -33.04 -7.86
N MET A 299 -9.79 -31.71 -8.11
CA MET A 299 -8.54 -30.99 -8.28
C MET A 299 -7.94 -30.63 -6.90
N PRO A 300 -6.61 -30.61 -6.75
CA PRO A 300 -6.01 -30.11 -5.52
C PRO A 300 -6.34 -28.63 -5.35
N TYR A 301 -6.86 -28.25 -4.18
CA TYR A 301 -7.17 -26.86 -3.89
C TYR A 301 -5.90 -26.03 -3.80
N SER A 302 -5.90 -24.88 -4.47
CA SER A 302 -4.95 -23.78 -4.24
C SER A 302 -5.67 -22.45 -4.38
N ASP A 303 -5.19 -21.43 -3.66
CA ASP A 303 -5.76 -20.08 -3.74
C ASP A 303 -5.60 -19.49 -5.16
N SER A 304 -4.52 -19.81 -5.86
CA SER A 304 -4.28 -19.40 -7.25
C SER A 304 -5.33 -20.03 -8.19
N LEU A 305 -5.60 -21.33 -8.04
CA LEU A 305 -6.64 -22.01 -8.85
C LEU A 305 -8.03 -21.42 -8.56
N ALA A 306 -8.33 -21.16 -7.29
CA ALA A 306 -9.61 -20.57 -6.91
C ALA A 306 -9.77 -19.15 -7.50
N ARG A 307 -8.73 -18.31 -7.44
CA ARG A 307 -8.72 -16.98 -8.09
C ARG A 307 -8.92 -17.09 -9.60
N SER A 308 -8.19 -17.97 -10.27
CA SER A 308 -8.33 -18.19 -11.72
C SER A 308 -9.76 -18.57 -12.12
N LEU A 309 -10.41 -19.43 -11.34
CA LEU A 309 -11.82 -19.81 -11.58
C LEU A 309 -12.78 -18.64 -11.31
N VAL A 310 -12.55 -17.84 -10.27
CA VAL A 310 -13.34 -16.62 -10.02
C VAL A 310 -13.19 -15.65 -11.19
N SER A 311 -11.97 -15.44 -11.70
CA SER A 311 -11.73 -14.60 -12.88
C SER A 311 -12.43 -15.13 -14.15
N GLN A 312 -12.57 -16.45 -14.30
CA GLN A 312 -13.38 -17.03 -15.39
C GLN A 312 -14.87 -16.77 -15.20
N LEU A 313 -15.39 -16.97 -13.99
CA LEU A 313 -16.78 -16.67 -13.64
C LEU A 313 -17.12 -15.18 -13.83
N GLU A 314 -16.15 -14.28 -13.63
CA GLU A 314 -16.30 -12.85 -13.87
C GLU A 314 -16.54 -12.50 -15.35
N LYS A 315 -15.95 -13.26 -16.27
CA LYS A 315 -16.22 -13.10 -17.71
C LYS A 315 -17.64 -13.49 -18.11
N GLU A 316 -18.23 -14.44 -17.37
CA GLU A 316 -19.59 -14.93 -17.61
C GLU A 316 -20.65 -14.10 -16.87
N ASN A 317 -20.31 -13.61 -15.69
CA ASN A 317 -21.16 -12.82 -14.81
C ASN A 317 -20.36 -11.69 -14.17
N HIS A 318 -20.32 -10.54 -14.85
CA HIS A 318 -19.53 -9.40 -14.46
C HIS A 318 -19.78 -8.97 -13.01
N SER A 319 -18.71 -8.65 -12.27
CA SER A 319 -18.84 -8.07 -10.93
C SER A 319 -19.57 -6.72 -11.01
N PRO A 320 -20.35 -6.35 -9.99
CA PRO A 320 -20.97 -5.03 -9.93
C PRO A 320 -19.94 -3.91 -10.15
N PRO A 321 -20.30 -2.85 -10.88
CA PRO A 321 -19.41 -1.72 -11.08
C PRO A 321 -19.21 -0.96 -9.76
N VAL A 322 -17.98 -0.52 -9.52
CA VAL A 322 -17.62 0.38 -8.42
C VAL A 322 -16.91 1.58 -9.04
N ASP A 323 -17.34 2.76 -8.65
CA ASP A 323 -16.74 4.04 -9.09
C ASP A 323 -15.66 4.48 -8.09
N ILE A 324 -14.72 5.28 -8.57
CA ILE A 324 -13.65 5.89 -7.75
C ILE A 324 -14.18 6.69 -6.55
N ALA A 325 -15.41 7.22 -6.64
CA ALA A 325 -16.06 7.94 -5.54
C ALA A 325 -16.17 7.10 -4.26
N VAL A 326 -16.30 5.77 -4.39
CA VAL A 326 -16.35 4.87 -3.23
C VAL A 326 -15.02 4.85 -2.47
N VAL A 327 -13.87 4.96 -3.15
CA VAL A 327 -12.56 5.12 -2.47
C VAL A 327 -12.54 6.41 -1.65
N ALA A 328 -13.08 7.50 -2.20
CA ALA A 328 -13.19 8.76 -1.47
C ALA A 328 -14.18 8.68 -0.29
N ASP A 329 -15.25 7.85 -0.37
CA ASP A 329 -16.14 7.59 0.77
C ASP A 329 -15.39 6.93 1.95
N HIS A 330 -14.49 5.98 1.66
CA HIS A 330 -13.63 5.37 2.69
C HIS A 330 -12.67 6.39 3.31
N ILE A 331 -12.08 7.28 2.50
CA ILE A 331 -11.23 8.37 2.98
C ILE A 331 -12.03 9.30 3.89
N ASP A 332 -13.22 9.75 3.46
CA ASP A 332 -14.12 10.59 4.25
C ASP A 332 -14.47 9.92 5.59
N HIS A 333 -14.77 8.62 5.57
CA HIS A 333 -15.11 7.87 6.77
C HIS A 333 -13.97 7.87 7.79
N VAL A 334 -12.73 7.57 7.37
CA VAL A 334 -11.56 7.64 8.25
C VAL A 334 -11.34 9.06 8.77
N VAL A 335 -11.44 10.08 7.89
CA VAL A 335 -11.29 11.50 8.29
C VAL A 335 -12.33 11.91 9.31
N ASN A 336 -13.58 11.50 9.14
CA ASN A 336 -14.66 11.79 10.08
C ASN A 336 -14.48 11.11 11.45
N LEU A 337 -13.87 9.90 11.48
CA LEU A 337 -13.64 9.16 12.72
C LEU A 337 -12.41 9.65 13.51
N ILE A 338 -11.31 9.94 12.82
CA ILE A 338 -10.00 10.15 13.48
C ILE A 338 -9.18 11.33 12.93
N GLY A 339 -9.73 12.07 11.97
CA GLY A 339 -9.09 13.25 11.37
C GLY A 339 -8.18 12.95 10.19
N ILE A 340 -7.87 14.04 9.48
CA ILE A 340 -7.11 14.02 8.21
C ILE A 340 -5.67 13.49 8.34
N ASP A 341 -5.10 13.50 9.54
CA ASP A 341 -3.72 13.09 9.78
C ASP A 341 -3.50 11.57 9.77
N HIS A 342 -4.55 10.79 9.60
CA HIS A 342 -4.54 9.34 9.81
C HIS A 342 -4.98 8.53 8.58
N VAL A 343 -5.04 9.13 7.39
CA VAL A 343 -5.44 8.45 6.15
C VAL A 343 -4.43 8.67 5.03
N GLY A 344 -4.28 7.69 4.15
CA GLY A 344 -3.43 7.72 2.96
C GLY A 344 -3.87 6.67 1.95
N LEU A 345 -2.98 6.31 1.03
CA LEU A 345 -3.25 5.45 -0.12
C LEU A 345 -2.43 4.16 -0.01
N GLY A 346 -3.07 3.02 -0.18
CA GLY A 346 -2.45 1.70 -0.18
C GLY A 346 -3.19 0.81 -1.19
N SER A 347 -2.95 1.05 -2.47
CA SER A 347 -3.79 0.62 -3.58
C SER A 347 -3.99 -0.87 -3.73
N ASP A 348 -2.98 -1.65 -3.40
CA ASP A 348 -2.93 -3.08 -3.70
C ASP A 348 -2.84 -3.35 -5.23
N PHE A 349 -2.31 -2.39 -6.00
CA PHE A 349 -2.07 -2.57 -7.43
C PHE A 349 -1.16 -3.77 -7.68
N ASP A 350 -1.45 -4.48 -8.76
CA ASP A 350 -0.84 -5.76 -9.14
C ASP A 350 -1.11 -6.93 -8.16
N GLY A 351 -1.91 -6.72 -7.08
CA GLY A 351 -2.31 -7.75 -6.10
C GLY A 351 -3.77 -8.22 -6.24
N VAL A 352 -4.61 -7.52 -7.02
CA VAL A 352 -6.07 -7.71 -7.05
C VAL A 352 -6.65 -8.13 -8.41
N ASP A 353 -5.80 -8.61 -9.31
CA ASP A 353 -6.19 -9.15 -10.63
C ASP A 353 -7.10 -8.19 -11.45
N GLY A 354 -6.86 -6.87 -11.40
CA GLY A 354 -7.63 -5.85 -12.12
C GLY A 354 -9.01 -5.55 -11.53
N SER A 355 -9.34 -6.10 -10.35
CA SER A 355 -10.61 -5.83 -9.67
C SER A 355 -10.60 -4.48 -8.95
N LEU A 356 -10.53 -3.40 -9.73
CA LEU A 356 -10.33 -2.01 -9.32
C LEU A 356 -11.51 -1.12 -9.69
N PRO A 357 -11.73 0.02 -8.99
CA PRO A 357 -12.81 0.96 -9.31
C PRO A 357 -12.64 1.60 -10.68
N ALA A 358 -13.75 1.90 -11.34
CA ALA A 358 -13.75 2.70 -12.55
C ALA A 358 -13.12 4.08 -12.25
N GLY A 359 -12.19 4.50 -13.11
CA GLY A 359 -11.43 5.74 -12.92
C GLY A 359 -10.16 5.60 -12.07
N LEU A 360 -9.85 4.38 -11.56
CA LEU A 360 -8.65 4.11 -10.74
C LEU A 360 -8.10 2.71 -11.04
N SER A 361 -7.97 2.34 -12.32
CA SER A 361 -7.60 1.00 -12.77
C SER A 361 -6.09 0.77 -12.92
N ASP A 362 -5.27 1.79 -12.79
CA ASP A 362 -3.81 1.69 -12.77
C ASP A 362 -3.15 2.92 -12.14
N VAL A 363 -1.84 2.86 -11.94
CA VAL A 363 -1.05 3.89 -11.28
C VAL A 363 -1.05 5.26 -11.97
N SER A 364 -1.51 5.38 -13.22
CA SER A 364 -1.62 6.68 -13.91
C SER A 364 -2.84 7.49 -13.46
N MET A 365 -3.75 6.88 -12.71
CA MET A 365 -5.08 7.44 -12.46
C MET A 365 -5.23 8.10 -11.08
N TYR A 366 -4.19 8.20 -10.27
CA TYR A 366 -4.24 8.92 -8.98
C TYR A 366 -4.76 10.36 -9.09
N PRO A 367 -4.45 11.14 -10.16
CA PRO A 367 -5.04 12.48 -10.31
C PRO A 367 -6.57 12.47 -10.34
N ASN A 368 -7.21 11.39 -10.79
CA ASN A 368 -8.67 11.27 -10.76
C ASN A 368 -9.19 11.20 -9.32
N LEU A 369 -8.51 10.49 -8.41
CA LEU A 369 -8.88 10.44 -7.00
C LEU A 369 -8.70 11.82 -6.34
N ILE A 370 -7.59 12.49 -6.61
CA ILE A 370 -7.34 13.85 -6.12
C ILE A 370 -8.43 14.81 -6.63
N TYR A 371 -8.84 14.67 -7.90
CA TYR A 371 -9.95 15.45 -8.43
C TYR A 371 -11.25 15.23 -7.63
N VAL A 372 -11.61 13.97 -7.33
CA VAL A 372 -12.80 13.67 -6.52
C VAL A 372 -12.69 14.29 -5.12
N LEU A 373 -11.55 14.19 -4.48
CA LEU A 373 -11.32 14.78 -3.15
C LEU A 373 -11.41 16.31 -3.18
N LEU A 374 -10.84 16.97 -4.19
CA LEU A 374 -10.98 18.44 -4.37
C LEU A 374 -12.44 18.84 -4.56
N LYS A 375 -13.24 18.08 -5.32
CA LYS A 375 -14.69 18.32 -5.49
C LYS A 375 -15.47 18.12 -4.19
N ARG A 376 -14.96 17.30 -3.24
CA ARG A 376 -15.52 17.14 -1.89
C ARG A 376 -15.07 18.24 -0.90
N GLY A 377 -14.23 19.18 -1.35
CA GLY A 377 -13.79 20.31 -0.53
C GLY A 377 -12.50 20.10 0.24
N TYR A 378 -11.75 19.02 -0.02
CA TYR A 378 -10.41 18.85 0.54
C TYR A 378 -9.47 19.97 0.08
N THR A 379 -8.72 20.54 1.01
CA THR A 379 -7.74 21.58 0.72
C THR A 379 -6.46 20.98 0.10
N GLU A 380 -5.61 21.82 -0.52
CA GLU A 380 -4.30 21.35 -1.00
C GLU A 380 -3.47 20.72 0.11
N LYS A 381 -3.54 21.24 1.34
CA LYS A 381 -2.84 20.70 2.49
C LYS A 381 -3.39 19.31 2.91
N ASP A 382 -4.70 19.09 2.76
CA ASP A 382 -5.28 17.77 3.01
C ASP A 382 -4.83 16.76 1.95
N ILE A 383 -4.77 17.20 0.67
CA ILE A 383 -4.25 16.37 -0.43
C ILE A 383 -2.77 16.02 -0.19
N GLU A 384 -1.93 16.97 0.24
CA GLU A 384 -0.54 16.72 0.60
C GLU A 384 -0.41 15.62 1.67
N LYS A 385 -1.24 15.69 2.72
CA LYS A 385 -1.28 14.69 3.79
C LYS A 385 -1.68 13.31 3.27
N ILE A 386 -2.76 13.23 2.49
CA ILE A 386 -3.26 11.97 1.91
C ILE A 386 -2.24 11.37 0.93
N CYS A 387 -1.60 12.20 0.10
CA CYS A 387 -0.62 11.77 -0.89
C CYS A 387 0.65 11.16 -0.27
N GLY A 388 0.96 11.44 1.01
CA GLY A 388 2.11 10.79 1.60
C GLY A 388 2.61 11.34 2.93
N ASP A 389 2.29 12.59 3.33
CA ASP A 389 2.84 13.18 4.56
C ASP A 389 2.43 12.41 5.80
N ASN A 390 1.19 11.90 5.85
CA ASN A 390 0.71 11.08 6.95
C ASN A 390 1.52 9.80 7.10
N PHE A 391 1.82 9.12 5.99
CA PHE A 391 2.60 7.89 6.01
C PHE A 391 4.07 8.18 6.36
N ARG A 392 4.67 9.24 5.78
CA ARG A 392 6.02 9.68 6.13
C ARG A 392 6.16 10.01 7.62
N ARG A 393 5.16 10.68 8.20
CA ARG A 393 5.12 10.99 9.63
C ARG A 393 5.19 9.73 10.48
N VAL A 394 4.35 8.74 10.19
CA VAL A 394 4.33 7.47 10.93
C VAL A 394 5.68 6.76 10.80
N TRP A 395 6.19 6.63 9.58
CA TRP A 395 7.50 5.99 9.36
C TRP A 395 8.61 6.71 10.11
N GLN A 396 8.63 8.06 10.11
CA GLN A 396 9.63 8.82 10.85
C GLN A 396 9.51 8.59 12.36
N GLN A 397 8.29 8.59 12.91
CA GLN A 397 8.08 8.32 14.34
C GLN A 397 8.55 6.92 14.75
N VAL A 398 8.38 5.92 13.90
CA VAL A 398 8.92 4.57 14.13
C VAL A 398 10.44 4.56 14.14
N LEU A 399 11.07 5.25 13.18
CA LEU A 399 12.53 5.38 13.16
C LEU A 399 13.08 6.15 14.39
N ASP A 400 12.37 7.18 14.84
CA ASP A 400 12.79 7.97 16.02
C ASP A 400 12.58 7.19 17.34
N GLY A 401 11.63 6.26 17.35
CA GLY A 401 11.38 5.35 18.46
C GLY A 401 12.39 4.21 18.57
N ALA A 402 13.17 3.94 17.52
CA ALA A 402 14.16 2.85 17.51
C ALA A 402 15.35 3.12 18.45
N GLU A 403 15.78 2.10 19.19
CA GLU A 403 16.78 2.25 20.27
C GLU A 403 18.16 2.72 19.80
N GLY A 404 18.54 2.47 18.55
CA GLY A 404 19.85 2.88 18.00
C GLY A 404 20.05 4.38 17.81
N LYS A 405 18.98 5.18 17.75
CA LYS A 405 19.06 6.64 17.60
C LYS A 405 19.10 7.39 18.94
N LYS A 406 18.60 6.80 20.04
CA LYS A 406 18.62 7.44 21.36
C LYS A 406 20.04 7.62 21.96
N GLN A 407 21.02 6.85 21.50
CA GLN A 407 22.43 6.97 21.95
C GLN A 407 23.24 8.03 21.22
N GLY A 408 22.77 8.55 20.07
CA GLY A 408 23.49 9.55 19.28
C GLY A 408 23.31 11.01 19.73
N VAL A 409 22.29 11.29 20.55
CA VAL A 409 21.99 12.67 21.02
C VAL A 409 22.64 13.00 22.37
N GLY A 410 23.07 11.97 23.11
CA GLY A 410 23.63 12.12 24.48
C GLY A 410 25.14 12.34 24.58
N SER A 411 25.94 12.29 23.50
CA SER A 411 27.41 12.26 23.59
C SER A 411 28.12 13.54 23.10
N LYS A 412 27.44 14.67 22.93
CA LYS A 412 28.07 15.94 22.49
C LYS A 412 28.27 16.99 23.58
N ASN A 413 28.11 16.65 24.87
CA ASN A 413 28.45 17.59 25.94
C ASN A 413 29.22 16.89 27.08
N ALA A 414 30.45 16.50 26.81
CA ALA A 414 31.47 16.23 27.84
C ALA A 414 32.86 16.37 27.21
N GLN A 415 33.38 17.58 27.16
CA GLN A 415 34.82 17.80 27.21
C GLN A 415 35.10 19.06 28.03
N PRO A 416 36.17 19.02 28.80
CA PRO A 416 36.42 19.85 29.98
C PRO A 416 36.80 21.31 29.63
#